data_4ac534d74e8d34c146e4c55c00d9f76e
#
_entry.id   4ac534d74e8d34c146e4c55c00d9f76e
#
_cell.length_a   1.000
_cell.length_b   1.000
_cell.length_c   1.000
_cell.angle_alpha   90.00
_cell.angle_beta   90.00
_cell.angle_gamma   90.00
#
_symmetry.space_group_name_H-M   'P 1'
#
loop_
_entity.id
_entity.type
_entity.pdbx_description
1 polymer ?
#
loop_
_entity_poly.entity_id
_entity_poly.type
_entity_poly.pdbx_seq_one_letter_code
_entity_poly.pdbx_strand_id
1 'polypeptide(L)'
;MKLLFSLSLALSMLCYSSTATIAQDNYLVCLDDVESVRETLKNENKKLIFTGLSITQVPFELWASTNSYIIFFLSYDGKMCTSPGMTGQTIQINRNI
;
A
#
# COMPACT_ATOMS: atom_id res chain seq x y z
N MET A 1 13.85 -9.19 -44.56
CA MET A 1 14.79 -9.54 -43.54
C MET A 1 15.03 -8.44 -42.53
N LYS A 2 15.22 -7.22 -43.00
CA LYS A 2 15.44 -6.09 -42.07
C LYS A 2 14.24 -5.81 -41.18
N LEU A 3 13.04 -6.08 -41.65
CA LEU A 3 11.83 -5.87 -40.85
C LEU A 3 11.76 -6.79 -39.65
N LEU A 4 12.29 -8.01 -39.78
CA LEU A 4 12.28 -8.95 -38.68
C LEU A 4 13.19 -8.51 -37.51
N PHE A 5 14.31 -7.90 -37.83
CA PHE A 5 15.20 -7.38 -36.81
C PHE A 5 14.56 -6.24 -36.04
N SER A 6 13.83 -5.38 -36.70
CA SER A 6 13.14 -4.27 -36.05
C SER A 6 12.10 -4.76 -35.05
N LEU A 7 11.37 -5.79 -35.40
CA LEU A 7 10.38 -6.37 -34.55
C LEU A 7 10.99 -6.98 -33.29
N SER A 8 12.13 -7.63 -33.43
CA SER A 8 12.82 -8.21 -32.28
C SER A 8 13.25 -7.16 -31.27
N LEU A 9 13.76 -6.03 -31.76
CA LEU A 9 14.18 -4.95 -30.90
C LEU A 9 13.02 -4.33 -30.16
N ALA A 10 11.88 -4.18 -30.81
CA ALA A 10 10.68 -3.64 -30.20
C ALA A 10 10.22 -4.52 -29.03
N LEU A 11 10.25 -5.82 -29.22
CA LEU A 11 9.85 -6.75 -28.17
C LEU A 11 10.77 -6.68 -26.97
N SER A 12 12.07 -6.50 -27.20
CA SER A 12 13.02 -6.36 -26.09
C SER A 12 12.73 -5.15 -25.24
N MET A 13 12.36 -4.05 -25.85
CA MET A 13 12.03 -2.83 -25.13
C MET A 13 10.80 -2.99 -24.25
N LEU A 14 9.81 -3.73 -24.72
CA LEU A 14 8.62 -3.99 -23.93
C LEU A 14 8.94 -4.75 -22.66
N CYS A 15 9.89 -5.64 -22.68
CA CYS A 15 10.31 -6.38 -21.51
C CYS A 15 10.91 -5.48 -20.44
N TYR A 16 11.66 -4.47 -20.85
CA TYR A 16 12.23 -3.53 -19.90
C TYR A 16 11.18 -2.68 -19.21
N SER A 17 10.13 -2.34 -19.94
CA SER A 17 9.03 -1.56 -19.34
C SER A 17 8.35 -2.31 -18.23
N SER A 18 8.22 -3.62 -18.34
CA SER A 18 7.59 -4.43 -17.30
C SER A 18 8.35 -4.40 -15.99
N THR A 19 9.68 -4.44 -16.04
CA THR A 19 10.49 -4.42 -14.84
C THR A 19 10.42 -3.09 -14.11
N ALA A 20 10.26 -1.99 -14.82
CA ALA A 20 10.16 -0.68 -14.21
C ALA A 20 8.92 -0.53 -13.32
N THR A 21 7.83 -1.23 -13.66
CA THR A 21 6.58 -1.15 -12.92
C THR A 21 6.69 -1.72 -11.52
N ILE A 22 7.52 -2.72 -11.31
CA ILE A 22 7.67 -3.38 -10.01
C ILE A 22 8.30 -2.44 -8.98
N ALA A 23 9.17 -1.55 -9.41
CA ALA A 23 9.88 -0.65 -8.51
C ALA A 23 8.97 0.38 -7.85
N GLN A 24 7.76 0.57 -8.33
CA GLN A 24 6.83 1.56 -7.80
C GLN A 24 6.11 1.12 -6.54
N ASP A 25 6.23 -0.15 -6.17
CA ASP A 25 5.54 -0.68 -5.00
C ASP A 25 6.10 -0.20 -3.67
N ASN A 26 7.22 0.54 -3.70
CA ASN A 26 7.90 0.98 -2.49
C ASN A 26 7.71 2.46 -2.18
N TYR A 27 6.82 3.14 -2.87
CA TYR A 27 6.61 4.56 -2.60
C TYR A 27 5.74 4.76 -1.36
N LEU A 28 5.89 5.93 -0.72
CA LEU A 28 5.08 6.33 0.41
C LEU A 28 4.07 7.37 -0.02
N VAL A 29 2.88 7.26 0.55
CA VAL A 29 1.84 8.27 0.39
C VAL A 29 1.55 8.86 1.76
N CYS A 30 1.79 10.15 1.92
CA CYS A 30 1.56 10.86 3.17
C CYS A 30 0.48 11.91 2.97
N LEU A 31 -0.48 11.91 3.88
CA LEU A 31 -1.63 12.80 3.83
C LEU A 31 -1.59 13.74 5.04
N ASP A 32 -1.85 15.02 4.78
CA ASP A 32 -1.71 16.06 5.79
C ASP A 32 -2.81 16.04 6.84
N ASP A 33 -4.03 15.73 6.42
CA ASP A 33 -5.20 15.84 7.29
C ASP A 33 -5.55 14.46 7.85
N VAL A 34 -5.04 14.18 9.05
CA VAL A 34 -5.25 12.90 9.71
C VAL A 34 -6.73 12.63 9.97
N GLU A 35 -7.47 13.65 10.40
CA GLU A 35 -8.89 13.49 10.69
C GLU A 35 -9.69 13.16 9.45
N SER A 36 -9.35 13.77 8.33
CA SER A 36 -10.01 13.49 7.06
C SER A 36 -9.74 12.05 6.60
N VAL A 37 -8.54 11.58 6.81
CA VAL A 37 -8.19 10.18 6.49
C VAL A 37 -9.03 9.22 7.33
N ARG A 38 -9.12 9.48 8.63
CA ARG A 38 -9.90 8.62 9.52
C ARG A 38 -11.39 8.62 9.16
N GLU A 39 -11.92 9.77 8.80
CA GLU A 39 -13.32 9.86 8.35
C GLU A 39 -13.55 9.04 7.09
N THR A 40 -12.63 9.13 6.13
CA THR A 40 -12.73 8.35 4.91
C THR A 40 -12.71 6.86 5.20
N LEU A 41 -11.84 6.43 6.10
CA LEU A 41 -11.77 5.02 6.48
C LEU A 41 -13.07 4.53 7.11
N LYS A 42 -13.67 5.35 7.97
CA LYS A 42 -14.96 5.01 8.58
C LYS A 42 -16.06 4.92 7.53
N ASN A 43 -16.04 5.81 6.56
CA ASN A 43 -17.03 5.81 5.48
C ASN A 43 -16.88 4.58 4.58
N GLU A 44 -15.69 3.99 4.53
CA GLU A 44 -15.43 2.77 3.81
C GLU A 44 -15.68 1.52 4.65
N ASN A 45 -16.32 1.68 5.80
CA ASN A 45 -16.63 0.59 6.72
C ASN A 45 -15.41 -0.06 7.35
N LYS A 46 -14.31 0.69 7.43
CA LYS A 46 -13.13 0.21 8.14
C LYS A 46 -13.19 0.66 9.58
N LYS A 47 -12.68 -0.18 10.44
CA LYS A 47 -12.61 0.09 11.88
C LYS A 47 -11.16 0.08 12.32
N LEU A 48 -10.87 0.89 13.30
CA LEU A 48 -9.56 0.88 13.92
C LEU A 48 -9.44 -0.38 14.79
N ILE A 49 -8.56 -1.26 14.37
CA ILE A 49 -8.38 -2.55 15.04
C ILE A 49 -7.27 -2.49 16.06
N PHE A 50 -6.21 -1.77 15.75
CA PHE A 50 -5.01 -1.83 16.54
C PHE A 50 -4.21 -0.55 16.37
N THR A 51 -3.66 -0.05 17.47
CA THR A 51 -2.66 1.03 17.46
C THR A 51 -1.43 0.52 18.17
N GLY A 52 -0.27 0.94 17.69
CA GLY A 52 0.97 0.49 18.29
C GLY A 52 2.09 1.47 18.11
N LEU A 53 3.22 1.09 18.65
CA LEU A 53 4.45 1.85 18.53
C LEU A 53 5.51 0.92 18.00
N SER A 54 6.19 1.32 16.93
CA SER A 54 7.26 0.50 16.36
C SER A 54 8.50 0.56 17.25
N ILE A 55 9.48 -0.27 16.94
CA ILE A 55 10.75 -0.26 17.66
C ILE A 55 11.42 1.10 17.60
N THR A 56 11.24 1.81 16.49
CA THR A 56 11.81 3.14 16.30
C THR A 56 10.92 4.24 16.86
N GLN A 57 9.91 3.89 17.66
CA GLN A 57 9.01 4.86 18.31
C GLN A 57 8.08 5.58 17.34
N VAL A 58 7.74 4.96 16.23
CA VAL A 58 6.80 5.54 15.27
C VAL A 58 5.40 4.97 15.54
N PRO A 59 4.41 5.81 15.87
CA PRO A 59 3.04 5.33 16.06
C PRO A 59 2.45 4.84 14.74
N PHE A 60 1.65 3.78 14.82
CA PHE A 60 0.96 3.27 13.64
C PHE A 60 -0.45 2.81 14.01
N GLU A 61 -1.31 2.75 13.00
CA GLU A 61 -2.71 2.34 13.14
C GLU A 61 -3.03 1.30 12.08
N LEU A 62 -3.73 0.25 12.51
CA LEU A 62 -4.26 -0.76 11.60
C LEU A 62 -5.77 -0.57 11.51
N TRP A 63 -6.24 -0.33 10.30
CA TRP A 63 -7.66 -0.21 9.99
C TRP A 63 -8.08 -1.36 9.09
N ALA A 64 -9.20 -1.96 9.37
CA ALA A 64 -9.65 -3.12 8.61
C ALA A 64 -11.15 -3.20 8.50
N SER A 65 -11.59 -3.82 7.43
CA SER A 65 -12.96 -4.26 7.22
C SER A 65 -12.95 -5.77 7.01
N THR A 66 -14.09 -6.34 6.65
CA THR A 66 -14.16 -7.77 6.35
C THR A 66 -13.39 -8.12 5.07
N ASN A 67 -13.15 -7.14 4.20
CA ASN A 67 -12.55 -7.39 2.89
C ASN A 67 -11.11 -6.94 2.77
N SER A 68 -10.72 -5.89 3.49
CA SER A 68 -9.42 -5.29 3.26
C SER A 68 -8.90 -4.63 4.53
N TYR A 69 -7.60 -4.41 4.55
CA TYR A 69 -6.96 -3.71 5.65
C TYR A 69 -5.97 -2.68 5.10
N ILE A 70 -5.64 -1.71 5.94
CA ILE A 70 -4.62 -0.73 5.64
C ILE A 70 -3.90 -0.34 6.92
N ILE A 71 -2.60 -0.19 6.84
CA ILE A 71 -1.78 0.23 7.96
C ILE A 71 -1.23 1.61 7.66
N PHE A 72 -1.41 2.53 8.59
CA PHE A 72 -0.84 3.87 8.53
C PHE A 72 0.15 4.07 9.64
N PHE A 73 1.18 4.85 9.39
CA PHE A 73 2.05 5.31 10.46
C PHE A 73 2.04 6.84 10.47
N LEU A 74 2.33 7.40 11.64
CA LEU A 74 2.33 8.85 11.84
C LEU A 74 3.76 9.37 11.75
N SER A 75 3.96 10.36 10.89
CA SER A 75 5.27 10.97 10.73
C SER A 75 5.50 12.06 11.77
N TYR A 76 6.73 12.54 11.87
CA TYR A 76 7.10 13.57 12.84
C TYR A 76 6.35 14.88 12.62
N ASP A 77 6.01 15.18 11.39
CA ASP A 77 5.29 16.41 11.05
C ASP A 77 3.78 16.26 11.09
N GLY A 78 3.29 15.18 11.68
CA GLY A 78 1.86 14.99 11.90
C GLY A 78 1.10 14.49 10.70
N LYS A 79 1.78 13.90 9.74
CA LYS A 79 1.13 13.33 8.57
C LYS A 79 0.86 11.86 8.75
N MET A 80 -0.16 11.38 8.08
CA MET A 80 -0.52 9.96 8.09
C MET A 80 -0.04 9.32 6.81
N CYS A 81 0.87 8.36 6.93
CA CYS A 81 1.58 7.79 5.79
C CYS A 81 1.31 6.30 5.65
N THR A 82 1.24 5.85 4.40
CA THR A 82 1.11 4.44 4.09
C THR A 82 1.84 4.14 2.78
N SER A 83 1.95 2.86 2.46
CA SER A 83 2.50 2.41 1.17
C SER A 83 1.68 1.24 0.66
N PRO A 84 1.79 0.88 -0.62
CA PRO A 84 1.05 -0.26 -1.15
C PRO A 84 1.32 -1.57 -0.42
N GLY A 85 2.52 -1.74 0.13
CA GLY A 85 2.84 -2.94 0.90
C GLY A 85 2.14 -3.00 2.25
N MET A 86 1.52 -1.92 2.69
CA MET A 86 0.80 -1.85 3.96
C MET A 86 -0.70 -1.98 3.79
N THR A 87 -1.15 -2.35 2.61
CA THR A 87 -2.57 -2.60 2.33
C THR A 87 -2.73 -4.01 1.81
N GLY A 88 -3.92 -4.57 1.96
CA GLY A 88 -4.17 -5.89 1.45
C GLY A 88 -5.57 -6.37 1.75
N GLN A 89 -5.80 -7.63 1.45
CA GLN A 89 -7.06 -8.28 1.70
C GLN A 89 -7.03 -8.96 3.06
N THR A 90 -8.12 -8.84 3.81
CA THR A 90 -8.25 -9.60 5.04
C THR A 90 -8.61 -11.03 4.71
N ILE A 91 -7.98 -11.95 5.44
CA ILE A 91 -8.27 -13.37 5.31
C ILE A 91 -8.91 -13.81 6.61
N GLN A 92 -10.09 -14.40 6.50
CA GLN A 92 -10.71 -15.00 7.67
C GLN A 92 -10.02 -16.31 7.97
N ILE A 93 -9.33 -16.33 9.07
CA ILE A 93 -8.74 -17.57 9.55
C ILE A 93 -9.75 -18.26 10.43
N ASN A 94 -10.25 -19.38 9.98
CA ASN A 94 -11.20 -20.12 10.77
C ASN A 94 -10.45 -20.84 11.89
N ARG A 95 -10.50 -20.22 13.04
CA ARG A 95 -9.84 -20.79 14.20
C ARG A 95 -10.84 -21.49 15.08
N ASN A 96 -10.84 -22.77 15.00
CA ASN A 96 -11.60 -23.58 15.93
C ASN A 96 -10.77 -23.94 17.16
N ILE A 97 -9.90 -23.07 17.46
CA ILE A 97 -8.98 -23.28 18.57
C ILE A 97 -9.15 -22.24 19.63
#